data_6383c7a64f0bd3ca05039dfd9ea0e436
#
_entry.id   6383c7a64f0bd3ca05039dfd9ea0e436
#
_cell.length_a   1.000
_cell.length_b   1.000
_cell.length_c   1.000
_cell.angle_alpha   90.00
_cell.angle_beta   90.00
_cell.angle_gamma   90.00
#
_symmetry.space_group_name_H-M   'P 1'
#
loop_
_entity.id
_entity.type
_entity.pdbx_description
1 polymer ?
#
loop_
_entity_poly.entity_id
_entity_poly.type
_entity_poly.pdbx_seq_one_letter_code
_entity_poly.pdbx_strand_id
1 'polypeptide(L)'
;MKSKQSRLTVAFKSLPLFVGVIGVGLAMGANVALADSVNVDWSKVPSKTVTLFYPGQSSYQWLRSSKHKRANKKTAQGDACVSCHEGEEAEMGSLIVVGKRLEPNPIPGKEGVKDLAVQAAHDDDYLYLRFQWKSQLNREGRMHNMIRYDGEKWQKYGSHRASGSVRSGKQPPMYEDRLAIMIDDGSVPMFAEQGCWVTCHNGMRDMPGMPTKAQVKEHPYVGKKLKKSDIRKYLPASRTDESASWDKTKSPEEVAEIKAAGGFLDLMQWRVARSNPVGMADDGYVLQYRIFDAGKKMFSWNLDKKKMIPKFMFDPAKTGYIALSEADLTDPTKTVALIKEVNAKPYDPNAGFKNGDILPGRLLTAKTKGSAGDNDYARGTWKDGVYTLVFRRKLDTGNPEDDKIMKVGGVYTVGLGVHDDNVTTRFHQVSFPLTLGIGAEADITAVRVN
;
A
#
# COMPACT_ATOMS: atom_id res chain seq x y z
N MET A 1 65.66 40.57 41.01
CA MET A 1 66.19 39.33 41.64
C MET A 1 65.93 38.20 40.71
N LYS A 2 66.97 37.42 40.39
CA LYS A 2 67.06 36.49 39.25
C LYS A 2 66.33 35.19 39.49
N SER A 3 65.45 34.72 38.57
CA SER A 3 64.88 33.41 38.58
C SER A 3 65.61 32.47 37.57
N LYS A 4 66.06 31.34 38.12
CA LYS A 4 66.75 30.28 37.34
C LYS A 4 65.73 29.43 36.61
N GLN A 5 65.88 29.30 35.27
CA GLN A 5 65.26 28.29 34.48
C GLN A 5 66.06 26.98 34.54
N SER A 6 65.46 25.87 34.93
CA SER A 6 66.02 24.55 34.82
C SER A 6 65.36 23.86 33.58
N ARG A 7 66.21 23.48 32.62
CA ARG A 7 65.78 22.64 31.41
C ARG A 7 65.80 21.19 31.86
N LEU A 8 64.65 20.53 31.72
CA LEU A 8 64.54 19.07 31.79
C LEU A 8 64.58 18.49 30.36
N THR A 9 65.58 17.73 30.09
CA THR A 9 65.74 16.97 28.83
C THR A 9 65.02 15.62 28.98
N VAL A 10 63.95 15.36 28.20
CA VAL A 10 63.26 14.09 28.19
C VAL A 10 63.70 13.30 26.95
N ALA A 11 64.30 12.14 27.19
CA ALA A 11 64.74 11.20 26.15
C ALA A 11 63.56 10.43 25.61
N PHE A 12 63.35 10.50 24.31
CA PHE A 12 62.38 9.69 23.60
C PHE A 12 62.91 8.26 23.40
N LYS A 13 62.26 7.27 24.03
CA LYS A 13 62.38 5.86 23.69
C LYS A 13 61.40 5.52 22.60
N SER A 14 61.88 5.09 21.48
CA SER A 14 61.09 4.57 20.34
C SER A 14 60.37 3.28 20.73
N LEU A 15 59.02 3.29 20.63
CA LEU A 15 58.16 2.08 20.67
C LEU A 15 57.81 1.65 19.25
N PRO A 16 57.79 0.36 18.93
CA PRO A 16 57.47 -0.11 17.59
C PRO A 16 55.96 0.05 17.28
N LEU A 17 55.69 0.55 16.09
CA LEU A 17 54.34 0.73 15.54
C LEU A 17 53.75 -0.66 15.21
N PHE A 18 52.81 -1.14 16.03
CA PHE A 18 51.95 -2.26 15.63
C PHE A 18 50.86 -1.72 14.68
N VAL A 19 50.99 -2.03 13.41
CA VAL A 19 49.94 -1.82 12.41
C VAL A 19 48.85 -2.87 12.64
N GLY A 20 47.84 -2.50 13.41
CA GLY A 20 46.61 -3.28 13.52
C GLY A 20 45.79 -3.09 12.25
N VAL A 21 45.73 -4.12 11.41
CA VAL A 21 44.78 -4.18 10.31
C VAL A 21 43.38 -4.25 10.91
N ILE A 22 42.67 -3.11 10.94
CA ILE A 22 41.26 -3.07 11.21
C ILE A 22 40.55 -3.62 9.98
N GLY A 23 40.18 -4.88 10.06
CA GLY A 23 39.28 -5.49 9.08
C GLY A 23 37.94 -4.78 9.14
N VAL A 24 37.71 -3.84 8.21
CA VAL A 24 36.38 -3.30 7.94
C VAL A 24 35.57 -4.47 7.35
N GLY A 25 34.83 -5.15 8.21
CA GLY A 25 33.80 -6.08 7.80
C GLY A 25 32.73 -5.30 7.03
N LEU A 26 32.84 -5.28 5.69
CA LEU A 26 31.70 -4.91 4.84
C LEU A 26 30.60 -5.90 5.13
N ALA A 27 29.61 -5.50 5.92
CA ALA A 27 28.32 -6.13 5.93
C ALA A 27 27.72 -5.91 4.54
N MET A 28 27.99 -6.83 3.63
CA MET A 28 27.28 -6.94 2.36
C MET A 28 25.82 -7.29 2.73
N GLY A 29 24.98 -6.26 2.91
CA GLY A 29 23.55 -6.44 2.75
C GLY A 29 23.37 -7.08 1.38
N ALA A 30 22.84 -8.30 1.35
CA ALA A 30 22.50 -8.98 0.11
C ALA A 30 21.44 -8.14 -0.62
N ASN A 31 21.89 -7.16 -1.39
CA ASN A 31 21.08 -6.59 -2.45
C ASN A 31 20.81 -7.74 -3.42
N VAL A 32 19.60 -8.26 -3.41
CA VAL A 32 19.11 -9.03 -4.55
C VAL A 32 19.35 -8.11 -5.73
N ALA A 33 20.27 -8.47 -6.61
CA ALA A 33 20.46 -7.81 -7.89
C ALA A 33 19.18 -8.05 -8.69
N LEU A 34 18.21 -7.17 -8.48
CA LEU A 34 16.99 -7.09 -9.28
C LEU A 34 17.38 -6.24 -10.47
N ALA A 35 17.48 -6.91 -11.63
CA ALA A 35 17.79 -6.30 -12.91
C ALA A 35 16.93 -5.07 -13.17
N ASP A 36 17.53 -4.11 -13.88
CA ASP A 36 16.99 -2.89 -14.47
C ASP A 36 16.60 -1.77 -13.48
N SER A 37 17.54 -0.87 -13.25
CA SER A 37 17.25 0.45 -12.74
C SER A 37 16.36 1.21 -13.76
N VAL A 38 15.28 1.82 -13.30
CA VAL A 38 14.54 2.81 -14.11
C VAL A 38 15.48 3.98 -14.38
N ASN A 39 15.91 4.13 -15.64
CA ASN A 39 16.84 5.17 -16.06
C ASN A 39 16.08 6.40 -16.57
N VAL A 40 15.29 7.03 -15.69
CA VAL A 40 14.58 8.28 -15.98
C VAL A 40 15.24 9.42 -15.23
N ASP A 41 15.64 10.47 -15.95
CA ASP A 41 16.08 11.73 -15.36
C ASP A 41 14.88 12.54 -14.87
N TRP A 42 14.47 12.27 -13.64
CA TRP A 42 13.30 12.89 -13.02
C TRP A 42 13.41 14.40 -12.85
N SER A 43 14.61 14.99 -12.98
CA SER A 43 14.79 16.45 -12.93
C SER A 43 14.20 17.14 -14.17
N LYS A 44 14.04 16.41 -15.26
CA LYS A 44 13.46 16.87 -16.53
C LYS A 44 11.97 16.56 -16.66
N VAL A 45 11.42 15.77 -15.76
CA VAL A 45 10.00 15.38 -15.79
C VAL A 45 9.19 16.38 -14.96
N PRO A 46 8.18 17.05 -15.51
CA PRO A 46 7.30 17.94 -14.75
C PRO A 46 6.66 17.25 -13.56
N SER A 47 6.57 17.96 -12.43
CA SER A 47 5.91 17.48 -11.23
C SER A 47 4.58 18.19 -11.03
N LYS A 48 3.51 17.41 -10.82
CA LYS A 48 2.20 17.92 -10.39
C LYS A 48 2.00 17.60 -8.91
N THR A 49 1.60 18.58 -8.12
CA THR A 49 1.12 18.35 -6.76
C THR A 49 -0.37 18.03 -6.80
N VAL A 50 -0.75 16.91 -6.23
CA VAL A 50 -2.14 16.45 -6.09
C VAL A 50 -2.51 16.48 -4.62
N THR A 51 -3.51 17.26 -4.26
CA THR A 51 -4.04 17.33 -2.89
C THR A 51 -4.96 16.14 -2.65
N LEU A 52 -4.53 15.22 -1.78
CA LEU A 52 -5.33 14.10 -1.31
C LEU A 52 -6.05 14.49 -0.02
N PHE A 53 -7.29 14.07 0.15
CA PHE A 53 -8.06 14.39 1.33
C PHE A 53 -8.75 13.16 1.95
N TYR A 54 -9.06 13.27 3.23
CA TYR A 54 -9.70 12.22 4.00
C TYR A 54 -11.20 12.14 3.67
N PRO A 55 -11.70 11.03 3.10
CA PRO A 55 -13.08 10.94 2.65
C PRO A 55 -14.07 10.53 3.75
N GLY A 56 -13.58 10.03 4.91
CA GLY A 56 -14.43 9.52 5.98
C GLY A 56 -15.41 8.44 5.52
N GLN A 57 -16.67 8.58 5.91
CA GLN A 57 -17.78 7.69 5.53
C GLN A 57 -18.62 8.24 4.36
N SER A 58 -18.07 9.11 3.51
CA SER A 58 -18.72 9.58 2.29
C SER A 58 -18.82 8.46 1.25
N SER A 59 -19.81 7.59 1.39
CA SER A 59 -20.02 6.44 0.49
C SER A 59 -20.81 6.84 -0.75
N TYR A 60 -20.82 5.95 -1.76
CA TYR A 60 -21.67 6.04 -2.95
C TYR A 60 -23.15 6.33 -2.57
N GLN A 61 -23.68 5.61 -1.56
CA GLN A 61 -25.04 5.77 -1.07
C GLN A 61 -25.22 7.10 -0.29
N TRP A 62 -24.21 7.50 0.48
CA TRP A 62 -24.27 8.76 1.21
C TRP A 62 -24.33 9.96 0.27
N LEU A 63 -23.51 9.96 -0.78
CA LEU A 63 -23.47 11.02 -1.79
C LEU A 63 -24.82 11.20 -2.52
N ARG A 64 -25.57 10.10 -2.70
CA ARG A 64 -26.90 10.08 -3.34
C ARG A 64 -28.07 10.28 -2.37
N SER A 65 -27.79 10.42 -1.08
CA SER A 65 -28.81 10.63 -0.04
C SER A 65 -29.07 12.11 0.23
N SER A 66 -30.19 12.42 0.86
CA SER A 66 -30.55 13.78 1.34
C SER A 66 -29.52 14.37 2.31
N LYS A 67 -28.60 13.56 2.84
CA LYS A 67 -27.49 14.02 3.70
C LYS A 67 -26.42 14.79 2.91
N HIS A 68 -26.28 14.55 1.61
CA HIS A 68 -25.50 15.36 0.69
C HIS A 68 -26.39 16.47 0.12
N LYS A 69 -26.65 17.46 0.96
CA LYS A 69 -27.64 18.52 0.70
C LYS A 69 -27.38 19.22 -0.64
N ARG A 70 -28.45 19.44 -1.42
CA ARG A 70 -28.49 20.13 -2.70
C ARG A 70 -27.73 19.41 -3.86
N ALA A 71 -26.92 18.42 -3.58
CA ALA A 71 -26.09 17.75 -4.59
C ALA A 71 -26.47 16.28 -4.85
N ASN A 72 -27.34 15.67 -4.01
CA ASN A 72 -27.68 14.26 -4.13
C ASN A 72 -28.28 13.86 -5.49
N LYS A 73 -29.14 14.69 -6.06
CA LYS A 73 -29.71 14.45 -7.40
C LYS A 73 -28.63 14.55 -8.50
N LYS A 74 -27.83 15.61 -8.45
CA LYS A 74 -26.70 15.82 -9.36
C LYS A 74 -25.72 14.66 -9.35
N THR A 75 -25.30 14.24 -8.14
CA THR A 75 -24.43 13.07 -7.98
C THR A 75 -25.06 11.79 -8.52
N ALA A 76 -26.37 11.59 -8.34
CA ALA A 76 -27.09 10.45 -8.89
C ALA A 76 -27.16 10.48 -10.43
N GLN A 77 -27.18 11.66 -11.02
CA GLN A 77 -27.16 11.89 -12.47
C GLN A 77 -25.77 11.77 -13.10
N GLY A 78 -24.70 11.63 -12.29
CA GLY A 78 -23.34 11.47 -12.75
C GLY A 78 -22.50 12.76 -12.78
N ASP A 79 -22.99 13.88 -12.19
CA ASP A 79 -22.20 15.11 -12.15
C ASP A 79 -20.84 14.86 -11.50
N ALA A 80 -19.80 15.52 -12.02
CA ALA A 80 -18.43 15.43 -11.51
C ALA A 80 -18.32 16.08 -10.12
N CYS A 81 -17.56 15.44 -9.22
CA CYS A 81 -17.31 15.98 -7.88
C CYS A 81 -16.66 17.36 -7.94
N VAL A 82 -15.71 17.56 -8.85
CA VAL A 82 -14.97 18.82 -9.03
C VAL A 82 -15.86 19.97 -9.54
N SER A 83 -17.02 19.68 -10.17
CA SER A 83 -17.95 20.75 -10.59
C SER A 83 -18.55 21.56 -9.44
N CYS A 84 -18.45 21.01 -8.20
CA CYS A 84 -18.90 21.70 -6.98
C CYS A 84 -17.77 21.89 -5.95
N HIS A 85 -16.72 21.08 -6.01
CA HIS A 85 -15.69 20.97 -4.96
C HIS A 85 -14.26 21.21 -5.48
N GLU A 86 -14.09 21.85 -6.65
CA GLU A 86 -12.78 22.19 -7.16
C GLU A 86 -12.06 23.14 -6.19
N GLY A 87 -10.85 22.75 -5.77
CA GLY A 87 -10.05 23.52 -4.83
C GLY A 87 -10.46 23.43 -3.35
N GLU A 88 -11.51 22.67 -3.03
CA GLU A 88 -12.00 22.51 -1.65
C GLU A 88 -11.42 21.27 -0.94
N GLU A 89 -10.53 20.51 -1.57
CA GLU A 89 -10.01 19.22 -1.05
C GLU A 89 -9.41 19.37 0.35
N ALA A 90 -8.60 20.42 0.56
CA ALA A 90 -7.93 20.66 1.84
C ALA A 90 -8.93 21.02 2.95
N GLU A 91 -9.92 21.86 2.66
CA GLU A 91 -10.96 22.23 3.61
C GLU A 91 -11.82 21.01 3.95
N MET A 92 -12.30 20.28 2.93
CA MET A 92 -13.12 19.08 3.13
C MET A 92 -12.37 18.03 3.97
N GLY A 93 -11.13 17.74 3.66
CA GLY A 93 -10.32 16.76 4.40
C GLY A 93 -10.16 17.15 5.87
N SER A 94 -9.87 18.42 6.13
CA SER A 94 -9.70 18.97 7.47
C SER A 94 -11.01 18.93 8.29
N LEU A 95 -12.13 19.22 7.66
CA LEU A 95 -13.46 19.15 8.31
C LEU A 95 -13.91 17.71 8.55
N ILE A 96 -13.70 16.80 7.58
CA ILE A 96 -14.18 15.42 7.67
C ILE A 96 -13.42 14.63 8.72
N VAL A 97 -12.09 14.79 8.83
CA VAL A 97 -11.24 13.98 9.72
C VAL A 97 -11.58 14.16 11.19
N VAL A 98 -12.09 15.33 11.58
CA VAL A 98 -12.52 15.67 12.94
C VAL A 98 -14.03 15.78 13.08
N GLY A 99 -14.75 15.81 11.97
CA GLY A 99 -16.19 16.09 11.93
C GLY A 99 -17.04 14.86 12.23
N LYS A 100 -17.91 14.94 13.21
CA LYS A 100 -18.83 13.87 13.64
C LYS A 100 -19.76 13.36 12.53
N ARG A 101 -20.00 14.15 11.49
CA ARG A 101 -20.96 13.82 10.42
C ARG A 101 -20.51 12.66 9.55
N LEU A 102 -19.24 12.68 9.13
CA LEU A 102 -18.66 11.68 8.24
C LEU A 102 -17.54 10.86 8.90
N GLU A 103 -17.17 11.20 10.12
CA GLU A 103 -16.21 10.42 10.94
C GLU A 103 -16.74 10.31 12.38
N PRO A 104 -17.64 9.35 12.63
CA PRO A 104 -18.21 9.18 13.97
C PRO A 104 -17.18 8.68 15.01
N ASN A 105 -16.06 8.14 14.57
CA ASN A 105 -14.98 7.62 15.41
C ASN A 105 -13.62 8.17 14.95
N PRO A 106 -13.32 9.45 15.15
CA PRO A 106 -12.06 10.05 14.73
C PRO A 106 -10.84 9.28 15.25
N ILE A 107 -9.78 9.25 14.45
CA ILE A 107 -8.50 8.69 14.84
C ILE A 107 -7.64 9.85 15.37
N PRO A 108 -7.25 9.84 16.65
CA PRO A 108 -6.47 10.93 17.23
C PRO A 108 -5.19 11.22 16.44
N GLY A 109 -5.00 12.49 16.07
CA GLY A 109 -3.84 12.95 15.30
C GLY A 109 -3.81 12.47 13.84
N LYS A 110 -4.92 11.99 13.26
CA LYS A 110 -5.02 11.69 11.82
C LYS A 110 -5.05 13.00 11.02
N GLU A 111 -4.18 13.10 10.01
CA GLU A 111 -4.21 14.21 9.05
C GLU A 111 -5.42 14.10 8.12
N GLY A 112 -6.07 15.24 7.87
CA GLY A 112 -7.18 15.33 6.93
C GLY A 112 -6.74 15.47 5.49
N VAL A 113 -5.53 15.98 5.26
CA VAL A 113 -4.99 16.37 3.96
C VAL A 113 -3.59 15.81 3.78
N LYS A 114 -3.20 15.54 2.54
CA LYS A 114 -1.85 15.10 2.18
C LYS A 114 -1.53 15.51 0.74
N ASP A 115 -0.44 16.23 0.56
CA ASP A 115 0.06 16.54 -0.77
C ASP A 115 0.88 15.39 -1.31
N LEU A 116 0.62 15.04 -2.55
CA LEU A 116 1.30 14.00 -3.31
C LEU A 116 1.92 14.62 -4.57
N ALA A 117 3.25 14.71 -4.62
CA ALA A 117 3.93 15.06 -5.85
C ALA A 117 3.93 13.86 -6.78
N VAL A 118 3.52 14.07 -8.03
CA VAL A 118 3.41 13.06 -9.07
C VAL A 118 4.21 13.49 -10.29
N GLN A 119 5.07 12.62 -10.78
CA GLN A 119 5.78 12.77 -12.04
C GLN A 119 5.49 11.53 -12.90
N ALA A 120 5.28 11.73 -14.19
CA ALA A 120 5.02 10.65 -15.13
C ALA A 120 5.90 10.78 -16.36
N ALA A 121 6.44 9.65 -16.81
CA ALA A 121 7.22 9.54 -18.04
C ALA A 121 6.85 8.25 -18.77
N HIS A 122 7.16 8.17 -20.06
CA HIS A 122 6.95 6.94 -20.83
C HIS A 122 8.04 6.78 -21.91
N ASP A 123 8.27 5.55 -22.31
CA ASP A 123 8.87 5.18 -23.58
C ASP A 123 7.82 4.49 -24.47
N ASP A 124 8.23 3.67 -25.42
CA ASP A 124 7.28 2.97 -26.30
C ASP A 124 6.62 1.77 -25.63
N ASP A 125 7.24 1.20 -24.58
CA ASP A 125 6.81 -0.04 -23.93
C ASP A 125 6.29 0.18 -22.50
N TYR A 126 6.77 1.22 -21.80
CA TYR A 126 6.55 1.39 -20.37
C TYR A 126 6.04 2.78 -19.98
N LEU A 127 5.19 2.79 -18.98
CA LEU A 127 4.86 3.95 -18.15
C LEU A 127 5.73 3.93 -16.90
N TYR A 128 6.31 5.08 -16.58
CA TYR A 128 7.09 5.34 -15.38
C TYR A 128 6.37 6.38 -14.53
N LEU A 129 6.12 6.06 -13.27
CA LEU A 129 5.48 6.97 -12.32
C LEU A 129 6.38 7.16 -11.11
N ARG A 130 6.58 8.41 -10.71
CA ARG A 130 7.27 8.74 -9.46
C ARG A 130 6.34 9.53 -8.56
N PHE A 131 6.24 9.06 -7.30
CA PHE A 131 5.43 9.67 -6.27
C PHE A 131 6.29 10.08 -5.09
N GLN A 132 6.00 11.26 -4.51
CA GLN A 132 6.62 11.70 -3.28
C GLN A 132 5.56 12.28 -2.33
N TRP A 133 5.62 11.88 -1.07
CA TRP A 133 4.75 12.44 -0.03
C TRP A 133 5.45 12.42 1.33
N LYS A 134 5.11 13.39 2.18
CA LYS A 134 5.54 13.43 3.56
C LYS A 134 4.74 12.42 4.38
N SER A 135 5.40 11.52 5.11
CA SER A 135 4.71 10.61 6.03
C SER A 135 4.23 11.37 7.27
N GLN A 136 3.05 11.00 7.77
CA GLN A 136 2.48 11.64 8.96
C GLN A 136 3.33 11.37 10.20
N LEU A 137 3.79 10.13 10.37
CA LEU A 137 4.72 9.76 11.43
C LEU A 137 6.14 9.91 10.91
N ASN A 138 7.02 10.54 11.72
CA ASN A 138 8.43 10.69 11.36
C ASN A 138 9.20 9.35 11.49
N ARG A 139 8.65 8.32 10.87
CA ARG A 139 9.21 6.97 10.76
C ARG A 139 8.63 6.25 9.58
N GLU A 140 9.37 5.30 9.03
CA GLU A 140 8.89 4.42 7.96
C GLU A 140 7.79 3.48 8.47
N GLY A 141 6.68 3.38 7.75
CA GLY A 141 5.58 2.43 8.03
C GLY A 141 5.85 1.04 7.46
N ARG A 142 7.05 0.48 7.69
CA ARG A 142 7.58 -0.74 7.06
C ARG A 142 7.05 -2.06 7.62
N MET A 143 6.20 -2.02 8.63
CA MET A 143 5.75 -3.23 9.29
C MET A 143 4.30 -3.56 8.97
N HIS A 144 4.04 -4.84 8.75
CA HIS A 144 2.71 -5.43 8.75
C HIS A 144 2.59 -6.38 9.96
N ASN A 145 1.37 -6.83 10.27
CA ASN A 145 1.13 -7.77 11.38
C ASN A 145 2.20 -8.86 11.48
N MET A 146 2.74 -9.02 12.67
CA MET A 146 3.72 -10.02 13.05
C MET A 146 3.08 -11.20 13.78
N ILE A 147 3.85 -12.18 14.17
CA ILE A 147 3.53 -13.21 15.13
C ILE A 147 4.61 -13.20 16.21
N ARG A 148 4.20 -13.33 17.49
CA ARG A 148 5.09 -13.29 18.65
C ARG A 148 4.95 -14.58 19.45
N TYR A 149 6.09 -15.11 19.88
CA TYR A 149 6.15 -16.26 20.75
C TYR A 149 6.01 -15.83 22.21
N ASP A 150 5.12 -16.48 22.97
CA ASP A 150 4.88 -16.13 24.39
C ASP A 150 5.61 -17.07 25.36
N GLY A 151 6.51 -17.92 24.86
CA GLY A 151 7.20 -18.95 25.61
C GLY A 151 6.60 -20.35 25.43
N GLU A 152 5.35 -20.44 25.01
CA GLU A 152 4.63 -21.72 24.79
C GLU A 152 4.09 -21.83 23.36
N LYS A 153 3.52 -20.74 22.83
CA LYS A 153 2.83 -20.72 21.53
C LYS A 153 3.01 -19.40 20.79
N TRP A 154 2.78 -19.44 19.48
CA TRP A 154 2.77 -18.27 18.63
C TRP A 154 1.41 -17.57 18.64
N GLN A 155 1.41 -16.25 18.75
CA GLN A 155 0.21 -15.42 18.76
C GLN A 155 0.35 -14.31 17.71
N LYS A 156 -0.78 -13.78 17.22
CA LYS A 156 -0.79 -12.61 16.36
C LYS A 156 -0.31 -11.39 17.14
N TYR A 157 0.57 -10.60 16.53
CA TYR A 157 1.13 -9.40 17.11
C TYR A 157 1.00 -8.20 16.16
N GLY A 158 0.50 -7.11 16.71
CA GLY A 158 0.21 -5.88 15.97
C GLY A 158 -1.09 -5.88 15.16
N SER A 159 -1.69 -4.72 15.04
CA SER A 159 -2.90 -4.49 14.26
C SER A 159 -2.93 -3.06 13.72
N HIS A 160 -3.86 -2.77 12.81
CA HIS A 160 -4.01 -1.41 12.33
C HIS A 160 -4.56 -0.47 13.42
N ARG A 161 -4.17 0.80 13.35
CA ARG A 161 -4.43 1.81 14.36
C ARG A 161 -5.93 2.00 14.68
N ALA A 162 -6.78 1.83 13.69
CA ALA A 162 -8.24 1.95 13.85
C ALA A 162 -8.92 0.70 14.45
N SER A 163 -8.18 -0.38 14.73
CA SER A 163 -8.78 -1.60 15.28
C SER A 163 -9.14 -1.47 16.75
N GLY A 164 -10.19 -2.20 17.19
CA GLY A 164 -10.59 -2.25 18.58
C GLY A 164 -9.48 -2.79 19.51
N SER A 165 -8.65 -3.72 19.02
CA SER A 165 -7.52 -4.26 19.81
C SER A 165 -6.42 -3.24 20.06
N VAL A 166 -6.17 -2.31 19.13
CA VAL A 166 -5.24 -1.19 19.33
C VAL A 166 -5.87 -0.13 20.24
N ARG A 167 -7.14 0.22 19.99
CA ARG A 167 -7.86 1.21 20.84
C ARG A 167 -7.94 0.78 22.30
N SER A 168 -8.02 -0.53 22.57
CA SER A 168 -8.02 -1.10 23.94
C SER A 168 -6.62 -1.38 24.51
N GLY A 169 -5.54 -1.04 23.82
CA GLY A 169 -4.17 -1.30 24.24
C GLY A 169 -3.73 -2.77 24.18
N LYS A 170 -4.57 -3.68 23.66
CA LYS A 170 -4.24 -5.12 23.57
C LYS A 170 -3.21 -5.45 22.47
N GLN A 171 -3.07 -4.59 21.48
CA GLN A 171 -2.11 -4.76 20.39
C GLN A 171 -1.46 -3.42 20.04
N PRO A 172 -0.17 -3.39 19.66
CA PRO A 172 0.46 -2.18 19.17
C PRO A 172 -0.09 -1.78 17.79
N PRO A 173 -0.10 -0.48 17.45
CA PRO A 173 -0.44 0.00 16.11
C PRO A 173 0.69 -0.36 15.15
N MET A 174 0.49 -1.42 14.38
CA MET A 174 1.49 -2.00 13.49
C MET A 174 0.82 -2.37 12.18
N TYR A 175 0.93 -1.49 11.20
CA TYR A 175 0.43 -1.71 9.85
C TYR A 175 1.28 -0.92 8.85
N GLU A 176 1.34 -1.39 7.60
CA GLU A 176 2.21 -0.80 6.58
C GLU A 176 1.57 0.38 5.86
N ASP A 177 2.43 1.31 5.44
CA ASP A 177 2.04 2.39 4.53
C ASP A 177 1.89 1.86 3.11
N ARG A 178 1.11 2.57 2.28
CA ARG A 178 0.76 2.15 0.92
C ARG A 178 0.43 3.34 0.04
N LEU A 179 0.66 3.12 -1.25
CA LEU A 179 0.07 3.93 -2.31
C LEU A 179 -0.75 3.01 -3.21
N ALA A 180 -1.93 3.47 -3.61
CA ALA A 180 -2.83 2.77 -4.52
C ALA A 180 -3.17 3.67 -5.71
N ILE A 181 -3.23 3.07 -6.88
CA ILE A 181 -3.60 3.70 -8.15
C ILE A 181 -4.74 2.88 -8.73
N MET A 182 -5.87 3.50 -9.03
CA MET A 182 -6.93 2.91 -9.85
C MET A 182 -6.90 3.57 -11.22
N ILE A 183 -7.03 2.76 -12.28
CA ILE A 183 -6.95 3.22 -13.66
C ILE A 183 -8.19 2.75 -14.42
N ASP A 184 -8.73 3.64 -15.23
CA ASP A 184 -9.84 3.38 -16.15
C ASP A 184 -9.54 3.95 -17.53
N ASP A 185 -9.99 3.25 -18.55
CA ASP A 185 -9.90 3.62 -19.97
C ASP A 185 -11.21 4.25 -20.51
N GLY A 186 -12.14 4.60 -19.61
CA GLY A 186 -13.47 5.10 -19.92
C GLY A 186 -14.56 4.02 -19.94
N SER A 187 -14.22 2.76 -19.63
CA SER A 187 -15.18 1.65 -19.64
C SER A 187 -16.03 1.57 -18.36
N VAL A 188 -15.62 2.25 -17.28
CA VAL A 188 -16.34 2.20 -16.01
C VAL A 188 -17.21 3.44 -15.84
N PRO A 189 -18.55 3.32 -15.87
CA PRO A 189 -19.44 4.45 -15.72
C PRO A 189 -19.18 5.27 -14.47
N MET A 190 -19.18 6.58 -14.60
CA MET A 190 -19.01 7.59 -13.53
C MET A 190 -17.63 7.59 -12.86
N PHE A 191 -16.65 6.79 -13.32
CA PHE A 191 -15.33 6.86 -12.68
C PHE A 191 -14.59 8.16 -13.05
N ALA A 192 -14.77 8.66 -14.26
CA ALA A 192 -14.20 9.93 -14.68
C ALA A 192 -14.75 11.12 -13.87
N GLU A 193 -16.00 11.05 -13.44
CA GLU A 193 -16.70 12.11 -12.69
C GLU A 193 -16.52 11.98 -11.17
N GLN A 194 -16.56 10.76 -10.65
CA GLN A 194 -16.68 10.49 -9.22
C GLN A 194 -15.51 9.67 -8.63
N GLY A 195 -14.60 9.19 -9.45
CA GLY A 195 -13.36 8.55 -9.02
C GLY A 195 -13.55 7.41 -8.02
N CYS A 196 -12.74 7.43 -6.97
CA CYS A 196 -12.74 6.39 -5.95
C CYS A 196 -14.11 6.14 -5.28
N TRP A 197 -15.04 7.11 -5.31
CA TRP A 197 -16.35 7.00 -4.67
C TRP A 197 -17.26 5.98 -5.33
N VAL A 198 -17.12 5.73 -6.64
CA VAL A 198 -17.87 4.64 -7.32
C VAL A 198 -17.50 3.25 -6.78
N THR A 199 -16.42 3.15 -6.01
CA THR A 199 -15.98 1.91 -5.37
C THR A 199 -16.18 1.88 -3.85
N CYS A 200 -16.68 2.98 -3.24
CA CYS A 200 -16.79 3.13 -1.80
C CYS A 200 -18.25 3.07 -1.37
N HIS A 201 -18.65 2.01 -0.69
CA HIS A 201 -20.05 1.71 -0.39
C HIS A 201 -20.34 1.53 1.09
N ASN A 202 -21.60 1.78 1.47
CA ASN A 202 -22.13 1.25 2.72
C ASN A 202 -21.97 -0.29 2.75
N GLY A 203 -21.88 -0.85 3.96
CA GLY A 203 -21.62 -2.27 4.12
C GLY A 203 -20.15 -2.69 3.99
N MET A 204 -19.27 -1.86 3.43
CA MET A 204 -17.83 -2.13 3.45
C MET A 204 -17.26 -2.08 4.86
N ARG A 205 -16.08 -2.66 5.05
CA ARG A 205 -15.35 -2.59 6.33
C ARG A 205 -15.20 -1.14 6.79
N ASP A 206 -15.56 -0.89 8.05
CA ASP A 206 -15.50 0.43 8.71
C ASP A 206 -16.47 1.48 8.11
N MET A 207 -17.45 1.03 7.30
CA MET A 207 -18.51 1.88 6.75
C MET A 207 -19.86 1.61 7.44
N PRO A 208 -20.84 2.52 7.34
CA PRO A 208 -22.18 2.29 7.84
C PRO A 208 -22.79 0.99 7.29
N GLY A 209 -23.54 0.28 8.12
CA GLY A 209 -24.22 -0.96 7.68
C GLY A 209 -23.27 -2.13 7.39
N MET A 210 -22.05 -2.12 7.92
CA MET A 210 -21.10 -3.24 7.76
C MET A 210 -21.69 -4.54 8.28
N PRO A 211 -21.83 -5.58 7.43
CA PRO A 211 -22.35 -6.87 7.86
C PRO A 211 -21.37 -7.60 8.77
N THR A 212 -21.89 -8.51 9.57
CA THR A 212 -21.07 -9.44 10.35
C THR A 212 -20.33 -10.41 9.44
N LYS A 213 -19.23 -10.95 9.93
CA LYS A 213 -18.45 -11.97 9.20
C LYS A 213 -19.29 -13.21 8.85
N ALA A 214 -20.28 -13.57 9.69
CA ALA A 214 -21.20 -14.69 9.44
C ALA A 214 -22.09 -14.37 8.24
N GLN A 215 -22.78 -13.22 8.23
CA GLN A 215 -23.63 -12.78 7.11
C GLN A 215 -22.86 -12.79 5.77
N VAL A 216 -21.62 -12.24 5.75
CA VAL A 216 -20.82 -12.24 4.52
C VAL A 216 -20.48 -13.66 4.07
N LYS A 217 -20.12 -14.57 5.00
CA LYS A 217 -19.75 -15.96 4.66
C LYS A 217 -20.93 -16.78 4.14
N GLU A 218 -22.13 -16.49 4.61
CA GLU A 218 -23.36 -17.17 4.19
C GLU A 218 -23.87 -16.68 2.84
N HIS A 219 -23.49 -15.49 2.43
CA HIS A 219 -23.91 -14.93 1.15
C HIS A 219 -23.48 -15.83 -0.03
N PRO A 220 -24.40 -16.24 -0.93
CA PRO A 220 -24.14 -17.23 -1.98
C PRO A 220 -22.94 -16.88 -2.86
N TYR A 221 -22.87 -15.64 -3.31
CA TYR A 221 -21.79 -15.18 -4.19
C TYR A 221 -20.55 -14.73 -3.43
N VAL A 222 -20.66 -13.70 -2.57
CA VAL A 222 -19.49 -13.11 -1.89
C VAL A 222 -18.85 -14.11 -0.92
N GLY A 223 -19.64 -14.81 -0.14
CA GLY A 223 -19.17 -15.76 0.86
C GLY A 223 -18.85 -17.14 0.29
N LYS A 224 -19.83 -17.76 -0.37
CA LYS A 224 -19.70 -19.17 -0.82
C LYS A 224 -18.82 -19.28 -2.07
N LYS A 225 -19.01 -18.45 -3.11
CA LYS A 225 -18.24 -18.50 -4.37
C LYS A 225 -16.89 -17.77 -4.25
N LEU A 226 -16.89 -16.49 -3.87
CA LEU A 226 -15.66 -15.69 -3.77
C LEU A 226 -14.83 -15.96 -2.51
N LYS A 227 -15.33 -16.78 -1.56
CA LYS A 227 -14.67 -17.14 -0.30
C LYS A 227 -14.24 -15.93 0.54
N LYS A 228 -15.05 -14.85 0.53
CA LYS A 228 -14.78 -13.64 1.30
C LYS A 228 -15.45 -13.72 2.69
N SER A 229 -15.01 -12.86 3.59
CA SER A 229 -15.52 -12.78 4.97
C SER A 229 -15.68 -11.35 5.46
N ASP A 230 -15.54 -10.39 4.56
CA ASP A 230 -15.80 -8.96 4.73
C ASP A 230 -16.15 -8.36 3.36
N ILE A 231 -16.63 -7.15 3.33
CA ILE A 231 -16.93 -6.43 2.09
C ILE A 231 -15.78 -5.45 1.81
N ARG A 232 -15.32 -5.44 0.57
CA ARG A 232 -14.29 -4.55 0.04
C ARG A 232 -14.86 -3.74 -1.11
N LYS A 233 -14.02 -2.92 -1.76
CA LYS A 233 -14.36 -2.16 -2.97
C LYS A 233 -15.06 -3.03 -4.00
N TYR A 234 -16.11 -2.50 -4.61
CA TYR A 234 -16.81 -3.07 -5.77
C TYR A 234 -17.44 -1.95 -6.59
N LEU A 235 -17.83 -2.25 -7.83
CA LEU A 235 -18.51 -1.31 -8.72
C LEU A 235 -20.04 -1.50 -8.68
N PRO A 236 -20.83 -0.41 -8.80
CA PRO A 236 -22.29 -0.49 -8.89
C PRO A 236 -22.76 -1.41 -10.02
N ALA A 237 -22.06 -1.41 -11.16
CA ALA A 237 -22.39 -2.24 -12.31
C ALA A 237 -22.48 -3.75 -11.98
N SER A 238 -21.85 -4.21 -10.90
CA SER A 238 -21.90 -5.60 -10.43
C SER A 238 -23.06 -5.88 -9.45
N ARG A 239 -24.01 -4.96 -9.32
CA ARG A 239 -25.18 -5.05 -8.42
C ARG A 239 -26.47 -4.99 -9.21
N THR A 240 -27.54 -5.55 -8.65
CA THR A 240 -28.87 -5.62 -9.28
C THR A 240 -29.79 -4.46 -8.87
N ASP A 241 -29.42 -3.69 -7.84
CA ASP A 241 -30.20 -2.56 -7.36
C ASP A 241 -29.47 -1.22 -7.61
N GLU A 242 -30.22 -0.15 -7.81
CA GLU A 242 -29.71 1.21 -8.05
C GLU A 242 -28.88 1.74 -6.86
N SER A 243 -29.20 1.28 -5.65
CA SER A 243 -28.47 1.64 -4.44
C SER A 243 -27.12 0.94 -4.34
N ALA A 244 -26.79 0.02 -5.23
CA ALA A 244 -25.59 -0.78 -5.21
C ALA A 244 -25.33 -1.44 -3.83
N SER A 245 -26.34 -2.12 -3.28
CA SER A 245 -26.26 -2.80 -1.99
C SER A 245 -25.25 -3.98 -2.06
N TRP A 246 -24.48 -4.17 -0.99
CA TRP A 246 -23.39 -5.15 -0.98
C TRP A 246 -23.85 -6.59 -1.23
N ASP A 247 -25.08 -6.93 -0.83
CA ASP A 247 -25.69 -8.26 -0.92
C ASP A 247 -26.53 -8.48 -2.19
N LYS A 248 -26.81 -7.44 -2.97
CA LYS A 248 -27.58 -7.51 -4.22
C LYS A 248 -26.64 -7.71 -5.42
N THR A 249 -25.97 -8.86 -5.47
CA THR A 249 -24.99 -9.16 -6.51
C THR A 249 -25.66 -9.68 -7.80
N LYS A 250 -25.18 -9.26 -8.95
CA LYS A 250 -25.45 -9.90 -10.21
C LYS A 250 -24.95 -11.34 -10.22
N SER A 251 -25.45 -12.16 -11.14
CA SER A 251 -24.98 -13.52 -11.35
C SER A 251 -23.50 -13.54 -11.76
N PRO A 252 -22.79 -14.65 -11.57
CA PRO A 252 -21.42 -14.79 -12.04
C PRO A 252 -21.26 -14.59 -13.54
N GLU A 253 -22.26 -14.99 -14.32
CA GLU A 253 -22.31 -14.90 -15.77
C GLU A 253 -22.41 -13.44 -16.21
N GLU A 254 -23.35 -12.67 -15.65
CA GLU A 254 -23.47 -11.22 -15.89
C GLU A 254 -22.19 -10.45 -15.49
N VAL A 255 -21.57 -10.84 -14.39
CA VAL A 255 -20.30 -10.23 -13.95
C VAL A 255 -19.17 -10.56 -14.93
N ALA A 256 -19.14 -11.77 -15.49
CA ALA A 256 -18.15 -12.15 -16.48
C ALA A 256 -18.33 -11.37 -17.80
N GLU A 257 -19.56 -11.13 -18.22
CA GLU A 257 -19.87 -10.30 -19.39
C GLU A 257 -19.40 -8.85 -19.20
N ILE A 258 -19.70 -8.24 -18.04
CA ILE A 258 -19.22 -6.90 -17.71
C ILE A 258 -17.69 -6.87 -17.75
N LYS A 259 -17.03 -7.88 -17.20
CA LYS A 259 -15.56 -7.97 -17.18
C LYS A 259 -15.00 -8.09 -18.59
N ALA A 260 -15.57 -8.95 -19.43
CA ALA A 260 -15.16 -9.15 -20.82
C ALA A 260 -15.31 -7.87 -21.67
N ALA A 261 -16.28 -7.01 -21.32
CA ALA A 261 -16.46 -5.69 -21.92
C ALA A 261 -15.53 -4.61 -21.36
N GLY A 262 -14.56 -4.97 -20.51
CA GLY A 262 -13.62 -4.03 -19.88
C GLY A 262 -14.21 -3.26 -18.70
N GLY A 263 -15.42 -3.56 -18.22
CA GLY A 263 -16.12 -2.84 -17.15
C GLY A 263 -15.54 -3.05 -15.75
N PHE A 264 -14.23 -2.94 -15.60
CA PHE A 264 -13.50 -3.04 -14.33
C PHE A 264 -12.46 -1.94 -14.21
N LEU A 265 -12.05 -1.61 -12.98
CA LEU A 265 -10.90 -0.74 -12.71
C LEU A 265 -9.67 -1.59 -12.47
N ASP A 266 -8.58 -1.29 -13.16
CA ASP A 266 -7.25 -1.80 -12.84
C ASP A 266 -6.77 -1.18 -11.51
N LEU A 267 -6.15 -1.96 -10.64
CA LEU A 267 -5.75 -1.53 -9.30
C LEU A 267 -4.34 -1.99 -8.97
N MET A 268 -3.39 -1.11 -9.13
CA MET A 268 -2.02 -1.29 -8.60
C MET A 268 -1.94 -0.81 -7.16
N GLN A 269 -1.25 -1.57 -6.30
CA GLN A 269 -1.06 -1.17 -4.92
C GLN A 269 0.35 -1.52 -4.41
N TRP A 270 1.19 -0.50 -4.26
CA TRP A 270 2.45 -0.64 -3.56
C TRP A 270 2.24 -0.69 -2.04
N ARG A 271 3.04 -1.53 -1.37
CA ARG A 271 2.98 -1.76 0.09
C ARG A 271 4.39 -1.86 0.65
N VAL A 272 4.70 -1.03 1.62
CA VAL A 272 6.06 -0.95 2.17
C VAL A 272 6.55 -2.24 2.81
N ALA A 273 5.65 -3.06 3.38
CA ALA A 273 6.04 -4.32 4.04
C ALA A 273 5.82 -5.56 3.20
N ARG A 274 4.80 -5.58 2.31
CA ARG A 274 4.36 -6.81 1.63
C ARG A 274 4.74 -6.91 0.16
N SER A 275 5.19 -5.82 -0.45
CA SER A 275 5.62 -5.82 -1.85
C SER A 275 6.96 -5.11 -2.05
N ASN A 276 7.19 -3.97 -1.40
CA ASN A 276 8.43 -3.21 -1.54
C ASN A 276 9.73 -4.02 -1.29
N PRO A 277 9.81 -4.91 -0.27
CA PRO A 277 11.05 -5.66 -0.03
C PRO A 277 11.45 -6.61 -1.16
N VAL A 278 10.52 -6.96 -2.05
CA VAL A 278 10.78 -7.73 -3.28
C VAL A 278 10.70 -6.85 -4.52
N GLY A 279 10.52 -5.52 -4.33
CA GLY A 279 10.57 -4.51 -5.36
C GLY A 279 9.39 -4.50 -6.32
N MET A 280 8.22 -4.92 -5.88
CA MET A 280 7.02 -5.08 -6.68
C MET A 280 5.85 -4.29 -6.11
N ALA A 281 4.75 -4.21 -6.85
CA ALA A 281 3.45 -3.79 -6.34
C ALA A 281 2.41 -4.91 -6.52
N ASP A 282 1.36 -4.92 -5.68
CA ASP A 282 0.21 -5.81 -5.88
C ASP A 282 -0.50 -5.44 -7.17
N ASP A 283 -0.94 -6.44 -7.90
CA ASP A 283 -1.82 -6.31 -9.04
C ASP A 283 -3.21 -6.87 -8.75
N GLY A 284 -4.23 -6.23 -9.33
CA GLY A 284 -5.61 -6.64 -9.15
C GLY A 284 -6.59 -5.65 -9.78
N TYR A 285 -7.84 -6.02 -9.75
CA TYR A 285 -8.92 -5.21 -10.31
C TYR A 285 -10.10 -5.05 -9.34
N VAL A 286 -10.97 -4.08 -9.62
CA VAL A 286 -12.21 -3.85 -8.89
C VAL A 286 -13.38 -4.01 -9.87
N LEU A 287 -14.26 -4.98 -9.59
CA LEU A 287 -15.56 -5.14 -10.25
C LEU A 287 -16.60 -5.59 -9.21
N GLN A 288 -16.84 -6.88 -9.04
CA GLN A 288 -17.78 -7.42 -8.05
C GLN A 288 -17.19 -7.44 -6.62
N TYR A 289 -15.88 -7.32 -6.53
CA TYR A 289 -15.06 -7.24 -5.33
C TYR A 289 -13.67 -6.71 -5.72
N ARG A 290 -12.83 -6.33 -4.76
CA ARG A 290 -11.40 -6.13 -5.00
C ARG A 290 -10.71 -7.50 -5.12
N ILE A 291 -10.32 -7.89 -6.31
CA ILE A 291 -9.71 -9.19 -6.64
C ILE A 291 -8.23 -8.97 -6.97
N PHE A 292 -7.38 -9.92 -6.62
CA PHE A 292 -6.03 -9.99 -7.17
C PHE A 292 -6.11 -10.66 -8.54
N ASP A 293 -5.22 -10.26 -9.42
CA ASP A 293 -5.11 -10.84 -10.74
C ASP A 293 -4.71 -12.32 -10.71
N ALA A 294 -4.79 -12.96 -11.87
CA ALA A 294 -4.57 -14.38 -11.98
C ALA A 294 -3.11 -14.76 -11.70
N GLY A 295 -2.92 -15.90 -11.02
CA GLY A 295 -1.58 -16.43 -10.81
C GLY A 295 -1.10 -16.38 -9.36
N LYS A 296 0.20 -16.13 -9.17
CA LYS A 296 0.88 -16.16 -7.87
C LYS A 296 1.47 -14.80 -7.55
N LYS A 297 0.88 -14.13 -6.58
CA LYS A 297 1.37 -12.84 -6.07
C LYS A 297 2.58 -12.98 -5.14
N MET A 298 3.26 -11.86 -4.85
CA MET A 298 4.51 -11.79 -4.11
C MET A 298 4.42 -12.08 -2.61
N PHE A 299 3.23 -12.22 -2.00
CA PHE A 299 3.12 -12.51 -0.56
C PHE A 299 2.06 -13.55 -0.22
N SER A 300 2.30 -14.29 0.84
CA SER A 300 1.39 -15.27 1.44
C SER A 300 1.38 -15.16 2.97
N TRP A 301 0.48 -15.88 3.64
CA TRP A 301 0.54 -16.01 5.10
C TRP A 301 1.70 -16.89 5.53
N ASN A 302 2.51 -16.40 6.49
CA ASN A 302 3.55 -17.17 7.17
C ASN A 302 3.02 -17.94 8.38
N LEU A 303 1.72 -18.10 8.53
CA LEU A 303 1.09 -18.76 9.65
C LEU A 303 0.14 -19.84 9.15
N ASP A 304 0.28 -21.06 9.65
CA ASP A 304 -0.79 -22.04 9.65
C ASP A 304 -1.84 -21.61 10.69
N LYS A 305 -2.98 -21.10 10.21
CA LYS A 305 -4.01 -20.55 11.09
C LYS A 305 -4.75 -21.57 11.94
N LYS A 306 -4.69 -22.85 11.57
CA LYS A 306 -5.34 -23.95 12.35
C LYS A 306 -4.45 -24.35 13.51
N LYS A 307 -3.15 -24.52 13.25
CA LYS A 307 -2.16 -24.92 14.22
C LYS A 307 -1.54 -23.75 14.99
N MET A 308 -1.72 -22.51 14.51
CA MET A 308 -1.03 -21.30 15.01
C MET A 308 0.49 -21.45 15.03
N ILE A 309 1.06 -22.08 14.01
CA ILE A 309 2.49 -22.33 13.85
C ILE A 309 3.01 -21.57 12.64
N PRO A 310 4.19 -20.91 12.72
CA PRO A 310 4.88 -20.33 11.56
C PRO A 310 5.17 -21.40 10.51
N LYS A 311 5.22 -21.02 9.24
CA LYS A 311 5.65 -21.91 8.15
C LYS A 311 7.15 -21.78 7.88
N PHE A 312 7.69 -20.57 8.08
CA PHE A 312 9.08 -20.20 7.85
C PHE A 312 9.58 -19.30 8.99
N MET A 313 10.88 -19.32 9.18
CA MET A 313 11.63 -18.50 10.11
C MET A 313 12.82 -17.87 9.39
N PHE A 314 13.52 -16.93 10.00
CA PHE A 314 14.76 -16.42 9.46
C PHE A 314 15.83 -17.51 9.46
N ASP A 315 16.65 -17.54 8.40
CA ASP A 315 17.78 -18.42 8.27
C ASP A 315 19.00 -17.80 8.98
N PRO A 316 19.44 -18.34 10.13
CA PRO A 316 20.54 -17.75 10.89
C PRO A 316 21.85 -17.74 10.13
N ALA A 317 22.05 -18.62 9.16
CA ALA A 317 23.24 -18.61 8.31
C ALA A 317 23.28 -17.38 7.39
N LYS A 318 22.13 -16.76 7.11
CA LYS A 318 22.01 -15.58 6.23
C LYS A 318 21.80 -14.28 6.98
N THR A 319 21.15 -14.33 8.15
CA THR A 319 20.76 -13.14 8.90
C THR A 319 21.50 -12.98 10.22
N GLY A 320 22.08 -14.04 10.77
CA GLY A 320 22.65 -14.06 12.11
C GLY A 320 21.63 -14.26 13.25
N TYR A 321 20.31 -14.38 12.92
CA TYR A 321 19.22 -14.55 13.89
C TYR A 321 18.11 -15.47 13.34
N ILE A 322 17.34 -16.08 14.23
CA ILE A 322 16.18 -16.93 13.90
C ILE A 322 14.85 -16.17 13.95
N ALA A 323 14.80 -15.12 14.75
CA ALA A 323 13.64 -14.25 14.99
C ALA A 323 14.12 -12.83 15.30
N LEU A 324 13.20 -11.88 15.32
CA LEU A 324 13.42 -10.48 15.72
C LEU A 324 13.02 -10.31 17.16
N SER A 325 13.68 -9.38 17.85
CA SER A 325 13.20 -8.79 19.10
C SER A 325 12.26 -7.61 18.82
N GLU A 326 11.60 -7.08 19.83
CA GLU A 326 10.79 -5.87 19.69
C GLU A 326 11.62 -4.63 19.28
N ALA A 327 12.85 -4.53 19.77
CA ALA A 327 13.77 -3.47 19.39
C ALA A 327 14.17 -3.53 17.91
N ASP A 328 14.35 -4.73 17.36
CA ASP A 328 14.69 -4.92 15.94
C ASP A 328 13.61 -4.41 14.98
N LEU A 329 12.35 -4.30 15.41
CA LEU A 329 11.26 -3.83 14.57
C LEU A 329 11.43 -2.37 14.12
N THR A 330 12.10 -1.55 14.96
CA THR A 330 12.35 -0.14 14.65
C THR A 330 13.79 0.14 14.24
N ASP A 331 14.68 -0.85 14.33
CA ASP A 331 16.07 -0.75 13.88
C ASP A 331 16.16 -0.71 12.35
N PRO A 332 16.60 0.39 11.73
CA PRO A 332 16.67 0.50 10.27
C PRO A 332 17.72 -0.43 9.65
N THR A 333 18.65 -0.96 10.44
CA THR A 333 19.68 -1.90 9.97
C THR A 333 19.16 -3.34 9.88
N LYS A 334 18.02 -3.64 10.49
CA LYS A 334 17.42 -4.97 10.50
C LYS A 334 16.44 -5.18 9.37
N THR A 335 16.50 -6.34 8.74
CA THR A 335 15.50 -6.76 7.76
C THR A 335 14.28 -7.33 8.47
N VAL A 336 13.16 -6.59 8.44
CA VAL A 336 11.89 -7.03 9.05
C VAL A 336 11.01 -7.84 8.08
N ALA A 337 11.43 -8.04 6.85
CA ALA A 337 10.72 -8.84 5.84
C ALA A 337 11.32 -10.25 5.73
N LEU A 338 10.44 -11.26 5.70
CA LEU A 338 10.83 -12.66 5.48
C LEU A 338 10.61 -13.01 4.01
N ILE A 339 11.70 -13.23 3.27
CA ILE A 339 11.70 -13.47 1.82
C ILE A 339 12.19 -14.88 1.54
N LYS A 340 11.36 -15.68 0.87
CA LYS A 340 11.57 -17.12 0.69
C LYS A 340 12.92 -17.47 0.06
N GLU A 341 13.32 -16.74 -0.96
CA GLU A 341 14.53 -17.01 -1.75
C GLU A 341 15.79 -16.39 -1.12
N VAL A 342 15.62 -15.46 -0.16
CA VAL A 342 16.73 -14.64 0.36
C VAL A 342 17.13 -15.05 1.77
N ASN A 343 16.20 -14.99 2.73
CA ASN A 343 16.52 -15.06 4.15
C ASN A 343 15.60 -15.98 4.96
N ALA A 344 14.74 -16.75 4.29
CA ALA A 344 13.81 -17.65 4.95
C ALA A 344 14.27 -19.11 4.86
N LYS A 345 14.05 -19.87 5.93
CA LYS A 345 14.09 -21.34 5.93
C LYS A 345 12.79 -21.91 6.54
N PRO A 346 12.44 -23.20 6.30
CA PRO A 346 11.32 -23.82 6.97
C PRO A 346 11.39 -23.67 8.49
N TYR A 347 10.24 -23.47 9.12
CA TYR A 347 10.15 -23.35 10.57
C TYR A 347 10.61 -24.64 11.27
N ASP A 348 11.50 -24.48 12.24
CA ASP A 348 11.99 -25.55 13.12
C ASP A 348 11.58 -25.22 14.56
N PRO A 349 10.70 -26.01 15.21
CA PRO A 349 10.30 -25.75 16.59
C PRO A 349 11.44 -25.91 17.60
N ASN A 350 12.51 -26.62 17.24
CA ASN A 350 13.68 -26.85 18.09
C ASN A 350 14.79 -25.79 17.89
N ALA A 351 14.53 -24.73 17.14
CA ALA A 351 15.54 -23.71 16.87
C ALA A 351 15.92 -22.83 18.09
N GLY A 352 15.25 -23.02 19.23
CA GLY A 352 15.57 -22.30 20.48
C GLY A 352 14.86 -20.96 20.62
N PHE A 353 13.62 -20.83 20.14
CA PHE A 353 12.80 -19.64 20.34
C PHE A 353 12.58 -19.31 21.80
N LYS A 354 12.57 -18.03 22.12
CA LYS A 354 12.39 -17.48 23.47
C LYS A 354 11.14 -16.62 23.56
N ASN A 355 10.61 -16.46 24.75
CA ASN A 355 9.52 -15.52 25.01
C ASN A 355 9.89 -14.13 24.49
N GLY A 356 9.02 -13.54 23.69
CA GLY A 356 9.24 -12.26 23.05
C GLY A 356 9.74 -12.31 21.59
N ASP A 357 10.19 -13.46 21.12
CA ASP A 357 10.64 -13.63 19.73
C ASP A 357 9.52 -13.32 18.72
N ILE A 358 9.87 -12.59 17.65
CA ILE A 358 8.92 -12.10 16.66
C ILE A 358 9.30 -12.59 15.27
N LEU A 359 8.32 -13.09 14.54
CA LEU A 359 8.45 -13.42 13.12
C LEU A 359 7.44 -12.65 12.27
N PRO A 360 7.78 -12.35 11.01
CA PRO A 360 6.82 -11.76 10.08
C PRO A 360 5.61 -12.65 9.87
N GLY A 361 4.40 -12.08 9.99
CA GLY A 361 3.14 -12.79 9.67
C GLY A 361 2.94 -13.02 8.17
N ARG A 362 3.85 -12.54 7.34
CA ARG A 362 3.88 -12.73 5.88
C ARG A 362 5.20 -13.32 5.44
N LEU A 363 5.11 -14.22 4.47
CA LEU A 363 6.23 -14.71 3.67
C LEU A 363 6.15 -14.05 2.30
N LEU A 364 7.24 -13.43 1.88
CA LEU A 364 7.38 -12.82 0.57
C LEU A 364 8.09 -13.77 -0.41
N THR A 365 7.92 -13.52 -1.70
CA THR A 365 8.63 -14.20 -2.80
C THR A 365 8.76 -13.25 -3.99
N ALA A 366 9.93 -13.22 -4.61
CA ALA A 366 10.14 -12.56 -5.89
C ALA A 366 9.67 -13.43 -7.08
N LYS A 367 9.35 -14.71 -6.84
CA LYS A 367 8.90 -15.66 -7.88
C LYS A 367 7.38 -15.63 -7.99
N THR A 368 6.86 -14.63 -8.66
CA THR A 368 5.45 -14.47 -9.03
C THR A 368 5.09 -15.28 -10.28
N LYS A 369 3.83 -15.37 -10.67
CA LYS A 369 3.34 -16.00 -11.90
C LYS A 369 2.05 -15.33 -12.34
N GLY A 370 1.84 -15.26 -13.67
CA GLY A 370 0.66 -14.68 -14.30
C GLY A 370 0.58 -13.18 -14.06
N SER A 371 -0.55 -12.58 -14.42
CA SER A 371 -0.79 -11.14 -14.33
C SER A 371 -0.60 -10.58 -12.90
N ALA A 372 -0.83 -11.37 -11.86
CA ALA A 372 -0.51 -10.97 -10.47
C ALA A 372 0.97 -10.62 -10.20
N GLY A 373 1.84 -10.77 -11.18
CA GLY A 373 3.27 -10.45 -11.12
C GLY A 373 3.72 -9.35 -12.09
N ASP A 374 2.80 -8.76 -12.85
CA ASP A 374 3.14 -7.83 -13.93
C ASP A 374 3.68 -6.49 -13.43
N ASN A 375 3.25 -6.04 -12.25
CA ASN A 375 3.84 -4.88 -11.57
C ASN A 375 5.18 -5.27 -10.91
N ASP A 376 6.14 -5.71 -11.72
CA ASP A 376 7.42 -6.29 -11.33
C ASP A 376 8.47 -5.26 -10.88
N TYR A 377 8.18 -3.98 -11.04
CA TYR A 377 9.03 -2.89 -10.59
C TYR A 377 8.25 -1.81 -9.85
N ALA A 378 8.37 -1.81 -8.53
CA ALA A 378 7.91 -0.73 -7.66
C ALA A 378 8.87 -0.60 -6.47
N ARG A 379 9.65 0.50 -6.44
CA ARG A 379 10.69 0.76 -5.45
C ARG A 379 10.36 2.00 -4.65
N GLY A 380 10.06 1.81 -3.39
CA GLY A 380 9.84 2.89 -2.44
C GLY A 380 10.99 3.01 -1.45
N THR A 381 11.43 4.21 -1.22
CA THR A 381 12.39 4.58 -0.17
C THR A 381 11.75 5.60 0.77
N TRP A 382 12.13 5.55 2.03
CA TRP A 382 11.78 6.56 3.02
C TRP A 382 13.05 7.20 3.54
N LYS A 383 13.12 8.52 3.47
CA LYS A 383 14.26 9.30 3.96
C LYS A 383 13.75 10.63 4.51
N ASP A 384 14.19 11.00 5.70
CA ASP A 384 13.93 12.29 6.34
C ASP A 384 12.42 12.66 6.36
N GLY A 385 11.56 11.68 6.63
CA GLY A 385 10.12 11.88 6.71
C GLY A 385 9.39 11.83 5.37
N VAL A 386 10.09 11.59 4.26
CA VAL A 386 9.51 11.58 2.91
C VAL A 386 9.64 10.21 2.26
N TYR A 387 8.52 9.71 1.73
CA TYR A 387 8.53 8.60 0.79
C TYR A 387 8.84 9.10 -0.62
N THR A 388 9.70 8.36 -1.32
CA THR A 388 9.86 8.43 -2.78
C THR A 388 9.61 7.04 -3.34
N LEU A 389 8.64 6.92 -4.23
CA LEU A 389 8.22 5.66 -4.84
C LEU A 389 8.27 5.78 -6.35
N VAL A 390 8.93 4.82 -7.00
CA VAL A 390 8.99 4.72 -8.46
C VAL A 390 8.34 3.42 -8.90
N PHE A 391 7.41 3.51 -9.84
CA PHE A 391 6.80 2.41 -10.59
C PHE A 391 7.32 2.38 -12.02
N ARG A 392 7.46 1.17 -12.56
CA ARG A 392 7.50 0.90 -13.99
C ARG A 392 6.39 -0.09 -14.30
N ARG A 393 5.52 0.22 -15.25
CA ARG A 393 4.45 -0.64 -15.72
C ARG A 393 4.50 -0.73 -17.24
N LYS A 394 4.36 -1.92 -17.79
CA LYS A 394 4.18 -2.08 -19.24
C LYS A 394 2.91 -1.34 -19.69
N LEU A 395 2.97 -0.69 -20.84
CA LEU A 395 1.78 -0.10 -21.48
C LEU A 395 0.82 -1.23 -21.91
N ASP A 396 1.34 -2.26 -22.57
CA ASP A 396 0.61 -3.49 -22.85
C ASP A 396 1.18 -4.63 -21.99
N THR A 397 0.40 -5.09 -21.01
CA THR A 397 0.78 -6.21 -20.14
C THR A 397 0.51 -7.56 -20.81
N GLY A 398 -0.27 -7.60 -21.90
CA GLY A 398 -0.74 -8.82 -22.54
C GLY A 398 -1.87 -9.52 -21.78
N ASN A 399 -2.45 -8.90 -20.75
CA ASN A 399 -3.50 -9.46 -19.88
C ASN A 399 -4.76 -8.57 -19.82
N PRO A 400 -5.44 -8.33 -20.97
CA PRO A 400 -6.58 -7.38 -21.04
C PRO A 400 -7.78 -7.81 -20.19
N GLU A 401 -7.81 -9.03 -19.70
CA GLU A 401 -8.89 -9.54 -18.87
C GLU A 401 -8.85 -9.06 -17.41
N ASP A 402 -7.70 -8.57 -16.93
CA ASP A 402 -7.56 -8.05 -15.56
C ASP A 402 -6.73 -6.75 -15.46
N ASP A 403 -6.07 -6.34 -16.55
CA ASP A 403 -5.33 -5.10 -16.69
C ASP A 403 -5.94 -4.16 -17.72
N LYS A 404 -5.81 -2.86 -17.52
CA LYS A 404 -6.06 -1.86 -18.56
C LYS A 404 -4.84 -1.75 -19.49
N ILE A 405 -5.03 -2.06 -20.77
CA ILE A 405 -4.01 -1.88 -21.78
C ILE A 405 -3.91 -0.41 -22.15
N MET A 406 -2.71 0.13 -22.03
CA MET A 406 -2.39 1.52 -22.33
C MET A 406 -1.66 1.65 -23.66
N LYS A 407 -1.67 2.84 -24.24
CA LYS A 407 -0.96 3.15 -25.49
C LYS A 407 -0.47 4.60 -25.50
N VAL A 408 0.59 4.86 -26.23
CA VAL A 408 1.05 6.22 -26.50
C VAL A 408 -0.04 7.00 -27.22
N GLY A 409 -0.27 8.25 -26.82
CA GLY A 409 -1.37 9.09 -27.26
C GLY A 409 -2.70 8.88 -26.52
N GLY A 410 -2.79 7.84 -25.66
CA GLY A 410 -3.99 7.56 -24.85
C GLY A 410 -4.10 8.46 -23.62
N VAL A 411 -5.35 8.71 -23.19
CA VAL A 411 -5.68 9.40 -21.94
C VAL A 411 -6.56 8.49 -21.09
N TYR A 412 -6.20 8.35 -19.82
CA TYR A 412 -6.83 7.44 -18.87
C TYR A 412 -7.27 8.21 -17.63
N THR A 413 -8.35 7.78 -17.00
CA THR A 413 -8.74 8.33 -15.69
C THR A 413 -8.03 7.58 -14.57
N VAL A 414 -7.46 8.32 -13.61
CA VAL A 414 -6.79 7.73 -12.46
C VAL A 414 -7.36 8.25 -11.15
N GLY A 415 -7.44 7.36 -10.15
CA GLY A 415 -7.72 7.70 -8.76
C GLY A 415 -6.56 7.30 -7.87
N LEU A 416 -6.04 8.24 -7.08
CA LEU A 416 -4.88 8.04 -6.23
C LEU A 416 -5.30 7.90 -4.76
N GLY A 417 -4.57 7.09 -3.99
CA GLY A 417 -4.84 6.95 -2.57
C GLY A 417 -3.59 6.59 -1.76
N VAL A 418 -3.36 7.32 -0.65
CA VAL A 418 -2.25 7.06 0.28
C VAL A 418 -2.80 6.57 1.61
N HIS A 419 -2.31 5.43 2.07
CA HIS A 419 -2.50 4.93 3.42
C HIS A 419 -1.23 5.20 4.22
N ASP A 420 -1.34 6.00 5.23
CA ASP A 420 -0.23 6.44 6.08
C ASP A 420 -0.65 6.30 7.55
N ASP A 421 0.31 6.34 8.48
CA ASP A 421 0.10 6.33 9.92
C ASP A 421 -0.45 5.03 10.55
N ASN A 422 -0.12 3.86 10.01
CA ASN A 422 -0.58 2.54 10.49
C ASN A 422 -2.10 2.31 10.43
N VAL A 423 -2.79 2.94 9.47
CA VAL A 423 -4.21 2.72 9.22
C VAL A 423 -4.48 2.02 7.89
N THR A 424 -5.63 1.40 7.78
CA THR A 424 -6.07 0.66 6.58
C THR A 424 -7.54 0.95 6.26
N THR A 425 -8.05 0.32 5.19
CA THR A 425 -9.43 0.44 4.71
C THR A 425 -9.79 1.86 4.30
N ARG A 426 -10.91 2.45 4.74
CA ARG A 426 -11.34 3.81 4.40
C ARG A 426 -10.48 4.93 5.02
N PHE A 427 -9.61 4.61 5.95
CA PHE A 427 -8.78 5.58 6.68
C PHE A 427 -7.54 6.03 5.89
N HIS A 428 -7.73 6.35 4.63
CA HIS A 428 -6.69 6.83 3.72
C HIS A 428 -7.12 8.16 3.10
N GLN A 429 -6.17 8.92 2.60
CA GLN A 429 -6.43 10.10 1.80
C GLN A 429 -6.55 9.70 0.33
N VAL A 430 -7.45 10.34 -0.41
CA VAL A 430 -7.73 10.07 -1.83
C VAL A 430 -7.78 11.34 -2.65
N SER A 431 -7.47 11.26 -3.95
CA SER A 431 -7.71 12.33 -4.91
C SER A 431 -9.16 12.32 -5.40
N PHE A 432 -9.61 13.44 -5.93
CA PHE A 432 -10.60 13.41 -7.01
C PHE A 432 -10.03 12.66 -8.23
N PRO A 433 -10.87 12.25 -9.20
CA PRO A 433 -10.38 11.68 -10.44
C PRO A 433 -9.49 12.70 -11.18
N LEU A 434 -8.44 12.19 -11.79
CA LEU A 434 -7.49 12.95 -12.59
C LEU A 434 -7.32 12.22 -13.93
N THR A 435 -6.94 12.97 -14.95
CA THR A 435 -6.53 12.39 -16.23
C THR A 435 -5.01 12.12 -16.25
N LEU A 436 -4.61 10.98 -16.82
CA LEU A 436 -3.23 10.60 -17.10
C LEU A 436 -3.06 10.42 -18.61
N GLY A 437 -2.30 11.27 -19.24
CA GLY A 437 -1.98 11.21 -20.66
C GLY A 437 -0.63 10.55 -20.91
N ILE A 438 -0.58 9.56 -21.80
CA ILE A 438 0.67 8.91 -22.22
C ILE A 438 1.19 9.63 -23.47
N GLY A 439 2.04 10.65 -23.29
CA GLY A 439 2.43 11.55 -24.38
C GLY A 439 1.29 12.40 -24.93
N ALA A 440 0.19 12.51 -24.19
CA ALA A 440 -0.97 13.35 -24.50
C ALA A 440 -1.20 14.34 -23.36
N GLU A 441 -1.79 15.51 -23.68
CA GLU A 441 -2.13 16.53 -22.68
C GLU A 441 -3.19 16.00 -21.69
N ALA A 442 -2.92 16.16 -20.40
CA ALA A 442 -3.77 15.70 -19.31
C ALA A 442 -3.39 16.40 -18.00
N ASP A 443 -4.14 16.15 -16.91
CA ASP A 443 -3.78 16.63 -15.56
C ASP A 443 -2.37 16.17 -15.16
N ILE A 444 -2.04 14.92 -15.48
CA ILE A 444 -0.71 14.33 -15.33
C ILE A 444 -0.28 13.86 -16.71
N THR A 445 0.67 14.57 -17.31
CA THR A 445 1.22 14.20 -18.61
C THR A 445 2.47 13.35 -18.42
N ALA A 446 2.45 12.10 -18.87
CA ALA A 446 3.65 11.29 -19.00
C ALA A 446 4.45 11.78 -20.22
N VAL A 447 5.60 12.41 -19.95
CA VAL A 447 6.48 12.91 -21.00
C VAL A 447 7.35 11.79 -21.55
N ARG A 448 7.66 11.84 -22.87
CA ARG A 448 8.53 10.85 -23.49
C ARG A 448 9.96 10.96 -22.94
N VAL A 449 10.53 9.82 -22.59
CA VAL A 449 11.95 9.68 -22.22
C VAL A 449 12.62 8.70 -23.19
N ASN A 450 13.95 8.86 -23.35
CA ASN A 450 14.74 8.04 -24.26
C ASN A 450 15.28 6.80 -23.55
#